data_b6757ec0c0f0b9ac230fa1889b83e34c
#
_entry.id   b6757ec0c0f0b9ac230fa1889b83e34c
#
_cell.length_a   1.000
_cell.length_b   1.000
_cell.length_c   1.000
_cell.angle_alpha   90.00
_cell.angle_beta   90.00
_cell.angle_gamma   90.00
#
_symmetry.space_group_name_H-M   'P 1'
#
loop_
_entity.id
_entity.type
_entity.pdbx_description
1 polymer ?
#
loop_
_entity_poly.entity_id
_entity_poly.type
_entity_poly.pdbx_seq_one_letter_code
_entity_poly.pdbx_strand_id
1 'polypeptide(L)'
;LPYLYCNLINACKRLIKQFYNLTKKIMKISALDESGEPVDWWFIYKVPQLDGGVGNDKATGYEYVYYDSTIDANTDARKRIIEKSPNVLNSDKGALNLTMESVFKNFKTPAPTTGWILYNDEMPESFSLNKHDDGTRGHTKGVLAFDTESETAFWLLHSWPKFMEPGAEKDPTPKYGQTYLCISLNLETANKIAAQMLNHQEPQIYDHNTANLPETADLFKLTQPLKNHPDPLGDSIDLTSIGDMPFKVIAKNREWNKDFWNDLVGDVLKDDLDVETWIRGPIPPIADSDGIHKTFDIKYINLGFMGAHWAWPETNDHAKWGVTLHDPWICVGDINRMISQRKRGGGTIAFKNQTLWSGLSKTSLLLAPPGHNRTEAHVLIQKTHHLHAEAPPRTPLV
;
A
#
# COMPACT_ATOMS: atom_id res chain seq x y z
N LEU A 1 12.67 3.70 46.90
CA LEU A 1 11.76 2.99 45.97
C LEU A 1 11.65 3.66 44.61
N PRO A 2 11.45 5.00 44.41
CA PRO A 2 11.33 5.61 43.07
C PRO A 2 12.59 5.51 42.22
N TYR A 3 13.78 5.58 42.84
CA TYR A 3 15.07 5.52 42.15
C TYR A 3 15.39 4.12 41.58
N LEU A 4 14.98 3.07 42.28
CA LEU A 4 15.11 1.68 41.82
C LEU A 4 14.16 1.38 40.64
N TYR A 5 12.97 1.94 40.70
CA TYR A 5 11.97 1.78 39.62
C TYR A 5 12.41 2.46 38.32
N CYS A 6 12.97 3.67 38.43
CA CYS A 6 13.51 4.41 37.29
C CYS A 6 14.72 3.70 36.63
N ASN A 7 15.60 3.12 37.45
CA ASN A 7 16.74 2.37 36.96
C ASN A 7 16.32 1.05 36.26
N LEU A 8 15.29 0.37 36.77
CA LEU A 8 14.74 -0.84 36.14
C LEU A 8 14.11 -0.55 34.78
N ILE A 9 13.34 0.52 34.69
CA ILE A 9 12.74 0.96 33.41
C ILE A 9 13.82 1.33 32.38
N ASN A 10 14.87 2.02 32.80
CA ASN A 10 15.99 2.39 31.93
C ASN A 10 16.83 1.16 31.51
N ALA A 11 16.98 0.19 32.37
CA ALA A 11 17.64 -1.09 32.04
C ALA A 11 16.78 -1.90 31.03
N CYS A 12 15.46 -2.01 31.26
CA CYS A 12 14.56 -2.64 30.32
C CYS A 12 14.57 -1.94 28.93
N LYS A 13 14.53 -0.60 28.90
CA LYS A 13 14.62 0.15 27.64
C LYS A 13 15.96 -0.08 26.92
N ARG A 14 17.07 -0.20 27.64
CA ARG A 14 18.39 -0.53 27.06
C ARG A 14 18.43 -1.95 26.52
N LEU A 15 17.88 -2.92 27.23
CA LEU A 15 17.79 -4.32 26.78
C LEU A 15 16.89 -4.45 25.55
N ILE A 16 15.72 -3.81 25.55
CA ILE A 16 14.82 -3.76 24.38
C ILE A 16 15.54 -3.13 23.19
N LYS A 17 16.25 -2.02 23.40
CA LYS A 17 17.02 -1.37 22.33
C LYS A 17 18.20 -2.23 21.83
N GLN A 18 18.88 -2.96 22.73
CA GLN A 18 19.92 -3.92 22.33
C GLN A 18 19.34 -5.12 21.58
N PHE A 19 18.21 -5.68 22.03
CA PHE A 19 17.48 -6.74 21.32
C PHE A 19 17.01 -6.27 19.94
N TYR A 20 16.41 -5.09 19.86
CA TYR A 20 15.99 -4.47 18.60
C TYR A 20 17.17 -4.25 17.63
N ASN A 21 18.32 -3.77 18.12
CA ASN A 21 19.52 -3.61 17.30
C ASN A 21 20.16 -4.95 16.90
N LEU A 22 20.04 -6.01 17.71
CA LEU A 22 20.49 -7.36 17.37
C LEU A 22 19.59 -7.98 16.28
N THR A 23 18.27 -7.85 16.42
CA THR A 23 17.31 -8.32 15.42
C THR A 23 17.46 -7.57 14.10
N LYS A 24 17.67 -6.24 14.12
CA LYS A 24 18.01 -5.45 12.91
C LYS A 24 19.24 -6.00 12.17
N LYS A 25 20.27 -6.42 12.88
CA LYS A 25 21.52 -6.92 12.28
C LYS A 25 21.37 -8.31 11.63
N ILE A 26 20.30 -9.03 11.94
CA ILE A 26 20.01 -10.39 11.45
C ILE A 26 18.99 -10.38 10.29
N MET A 27 18.25 -9.31 10.09
CA MET A 27 17.22 -9.23 9.04
C MET A 27 17.89 -9.13 7.67
N LYS A 28 17.88 -10.22 6.91
CA LYS A 28 18.44 -10.26 5.54
C LYS A 28 17.49 -9.71 4.50
N ILE A 29 16.18 -9.93 4.67
CA ILE A 29 15.10 -9.47 3.79
C ILE A 29 14.07 -8.74 4.65
N SER A 30 13.89 -7.43 4.41
CA SER A 30 12.97 -6.55 5.14
C SER A 30 12.66 -5.28 4.35
N ALA A 31 11.64 -4.54 4.77
CA ALA A 31 11.44 -3.16 4.35
C ALA A 31 12.64 -2.32 4.83
N LEU A 32 13.19 -1.48 3.94
CA LEU A 32 14.30 -0.56 4.25
C LEU A 32 13.79 0.87 4.17
N ASP A 33 14.23 1.72 5.10
CA ASP A 33 13.92 3.15 5.11
C ASP A 33 14.68 3.93 4.02
N GLU A 34 14.52 5.26 4.03
CA GLU A 34 15.18 6.19 3.11
C GLU A 34 16.73 6.17 3.18
N SER A 35 17.30 5.61 4.24
CA SER A 35 18.74 5.46 4.47
C SER A 35 19.26 4.04 4.28
N GLY A 36 18.37 3.08 4.02
CA GLY A 36 18.67 1.66 3.85
C GLY A 36 18.73 0.87 5.16
N GLU A 37 18.23 1.43 6.25
CA GLU A 37 18.11 0.73 7.52
C GLU A 37 16.80 -0.07 7.60
N PRO A 38 16.78 -1.29 8.16
CA PRO A 38 15.56 -2.08 8.32
C PRO A 38 14.52 -1.36 9.18
N VAL A 39 13.28 -1.34 8.70
CA VAL A 39 12.10 -0.80 9.41
C VAL A 39 10.98 -1.83 9.43
N ASP A 40 10.04 -1.65 10.34
CA ASP A 40 8.89 -2.56 10.44
C ASP A 40 7.93 -2.40 9.26
N TRP A 41 7.68 -1.15 8.86
CA TRP A 41 6.91 -0.83 7.67
C TRP A 41 7.23 0.58 7.19
N TRP A 42 6.93 0.86 5.91
CA TRP A 42 6.90 2.20 5.34
C TRP A 42 5.74 2.37 4.34
N PHE A 43 5.27 3.61 4.22
CA PHE A 43 4.25 4.04 3.28
C PHE A 43 4.79 5.14 2.37
N ILE A 44 4.49 5.05 1.08
CA ILE A 44 4.80 6.05 0.06
C ILE A 44 3.53 6.42 -0.68
N TYR A 45 3.30 7.73 -0.86
CA TYR A 45 2.37 8.25 -1.85
C TYR A 45 3.13 9.02 -2.91
N LYS A 46 3.28 8.42 -4.09
CA LYS A 46 3.88 9.04 -5.27
C LYS A 46 2.88 9.98 -5.92
N VAL A 47 3.32 11.18 -6.27
CA VAL A 47 2.48 12.17 -6.95
C VAL A 47 2.41 11.90 -8.46
N PRO A 48 1.34 12.33 -9.16
CA PRO A 48 1.30 12.33 -10.62
C PRO A 48 2.26 13.37 -11.19
N GLN A 49 2.48 13.33 -12.50
CA GLN A 49 3.11 14.45 -13.22
C GLN A 49 2.21 15.69 -13.15
N LEU A 50 2.73 16.81 -12.70
CA LEU A 50 2.00 18.07 -12.54
C LEU A 50 2.78 19.20 -13.21
N ASP A 51 2.06 20.04 -13.97
CA ASP A 51 2.65 21.21 -14.64
C ASP A 51 2.93 22.39 -13.69
N GLY A 52 2.43 22.28 -12.45
CA GLY A 52 2.46 23.37 -11.48
C GLY A 52 1.30 24.35 -11.67
N GLY A 53 1.29 25.42 -10.88
CA GLY A 53 0.24 26.45 -10.93
C GLY A 53 0.01 27.10 -9.59
N VAL A 54 -1.09 27.86 -9.45
CA VAL A 54 -1.43 28.53 -8.19
C VAL A 54 -1.67 27.50 -7.08
N GLY A 55 -0.81 27.54 -6.05
CA GLY A 55 -0.92 26.64 -4.90
C GLY A 55 -0.51 25.19 -5.18
N ASN A 56 0.14 24.92 -6.33
CA ASN A 56 0.54 23.59 -6.73
C ASN A 56 1.94 23.61 -7.32
N ASP A 57 2.88 22.89 -6.71
CA ASP A 57 4.25 22.77 -7.21
C ASP A 57 4.28 21.91 -8.47
N LYS A 58 5.25 22.18 -9.33
CA LYS A 58 5.54 21.29 -10.46
C LYS A 58 6.09 19.97 -9.94
N ALA A 59 5.65 18.86 -10.55
CA ALA A 59 6.16 17.52 -10.25
C ALA A 59 6.43 16.74 -11.54
N THR A 60 7.52 15.97 -11.54
CA THR A 60 7.89 15.09 -12.67
C THR A 60 7.10 13.78 -12.66
N GLY A 61 6.44 13.47 -11.54
CA GLY A 61 5.71 12.24 -11.31
C GLY A 61 6.56 11.12 -10.69
N TYR A 62 7.72 11.47 -10.17
CA TYR A 62 8.59 10.58 -9.40
C TYR A 62 8.77 11.00 -7.94
N GLU A 63 8.34 12.20 -7.61
CA GLU A 63 8.33 12.74 -6.25
C GLU A 63 7.26 12.03 -5.42
N TYR A 64 7.49 11.97 -4.10
CA TYR A 64 6.57 11.30 -3.18
C TYR A 64 6.65 11.88 -1.76
N VAL A 65 5.60 11.61 -0.98
CA VAL A 65 5.61 11.75 0.47
C VAL A 65 5.87 10.39 1.11
N TYR A 66 6.56 10.40 2.26
CA TYR A 66 7.06 9.22 2.94
C TYR A 66 6.70 9.23 4.42
N TYR A 67 6.45 8.04 4.97
CA TYR A 67 6.24 7.82 6.39
C TYR A 67 6.60 6.38 6.77
N ASP A 68 7.24 6.17 7.92
CA ASP A 68 7.64 4.84 8.37
C ASP A 68 7.44 4.61 9.88
N SER A 69 7.66 3.38 10.30
CA SER A 69 7.53 2.94 11.69
C SER A 69 8.51 3.62 12.64
N THR A 70 9.66 4.11 12.18
CA THR A 70 10.64 4.80 13.02
C THR A 70 10.25 6.23 13.28
N ILE A 71 9.65 6.89 12.27
CA ILE A 71 9.05 8.22 12.43
C ILE A 71 7.84 8.12 13.38
N ASP A 72 7.00 7.10 13.19
CA ASP A 72 5.83 6.86 14.04
C ASP A 72 6.20 6.57 15.51
N ALA A 73 7.26 5.84 15.75
CA ALA A 73 7.76 5.52 17.08
C ALA A 73 8.47 6.68 17.79
N ASN A 74 8.60 7.86 17.16
CA ASN A 74 9.26 9.01 17.77
C ASN A 74 8.51 9.46 19.02
N THR A 75 9.25 9.61 20.14
CA THR A 75 8.67 10.02 21.42
C THR A 75 8.14 11.46 21.41
N ASP A 76 8.70 12.33 20.56
CA ASP A 76 8.16 13.67 20.33
C ASP A 76 7.10 13.62 19.21
N ALA A 77 5.83 13.77 19.59
CA ALA A 77 4.71 13.72 18.65
C ALA A 77 4.82 14.77 17.51
N ARG A 78 5.52 15.88 17.72
CA ARG A 78 5.75 16.92 16.70
C ARG A 78 6.67 16.44 15.56
N LYS A 79 7.41 15.37 15.77
CA LYS A 79 8.29 14.72 14.79
C LYS A 79 7.62 13.54 14.07
N ARG A 80 6.39 13.20 14.43
CA ARG A 80 5.58 12.18 13.74
C ARG A 80 4.84 12.85 12.59
N ILE A 81 5.57 13.22 11.55
CA ILE A 81 5.03 13.94 10.40
C ILE A 81 5.31 13.18 9.12
N ILE A 82 4.34 13.20 8.22
CA ILE A 82 4.50 12.72 6.86
C ILE A 82 5.18 13.86 6.08
N GLU A 83 6.25 13.56 5.39
CA GLU A 83 7.05 14.58 4.70
C GLU A 83 7.29 14.23 3.23
N LYS A 84 7.51 15.27 2.43
CA LYS A 84 8.07 15.12 1.10
C LYS A 84 9.47 14.50 1.21
N SER A 85 9.67 13.36 0.53
CA SER A 85 11.00 12.76 0.45
C SER A 85 11.98 13.65 -0.31
N PRO A 86 13.25 13.71 0.11
CA PRO A 86 14.32 14.31 -0.70
C PRO A 86 14.71 13.43 -1.90
N ASN A 87 14.29 12.18 -1.92
CA ASN A 87 14.55 11.23 -3.00
C ASN A 87 13.40 11.20 -4.01
N VAL A 88 13.65 10.59 -5.16
CA VAL A 88 12.66 10.36 -6.23
C VAL A 88 12.69 8.90 -6.65
N LEU A 89 11.56 8.35 -7.10
CA LEU A 89 11.44 6.91 -7.40
C LEU A 89 12.31 6.45 -8.59
N ASN A 90 12.67 7.34 -9.50
CA ASN A 90 13.56 7.04 -10.61
C ASN A 90 15.05 7.22 -10.28
N SER A 91 15.42 7.26 -9.01
CA SER A 91 16.82 7.21 -8.53
C SER A 91 17.19 5.80 -8.06
N ASP A 92 18.42 5.59 -7.65
CA ASP A 92 18.90 4.38 -6.96
C ASP A 92 18.81 4.50 -5.42
N LYS A 93 18.15 5.55 -4.94
CA LYS A 93 17.99 5.89 -3.53
C LYS A 93 16.53 5.82 -3.11
N GLY A 94 16.29 5.96 -1.81
CA GLY A 94 14.97 5.96 -1.23
C GLY A 94 14.45 4.57 -0.87
N ALA A 95 13.48 4.51 0.01
CA ALA A 95 13.02 3.31 0.67
C ALA A 95 12.60 2.20 -0.32
N LEU A 96 11.86 2.53 -1.38
CA LEU A 96 11.42 1.57 -2.37
C LEU A 96 12.59 0.93 -3.11
N ASN A 97 13.52 1.75 -3.63
CA ASN A 97 14.65 1.26 -4.44
C ASN A 97 15.62 0.42 -3.59
N LEU A 98 15.94 0.90 -2.38
CA LEU A 98 16.82 0.17 -1.45
C LEU A 98 16.20 -1.16 -0.99
N THR A 99 14.89 -1.18 -0.71
CA THR A 99 14.16 -2.42 -0.41
C THR A 99 14.22 -3.41 -1.58
N MET A 100 13.93 -2.95 -2.79
CA MET A 100 13.90 -3.81 -3.98
C MET A 100 15.29 -4.26 -4.44
N GLU A 101 16.35 -3.47 -4.21
CA GLU A 101 17.72 -3.88 -4.48
C GLU A 101 18.08 -5.17 -3.73
N SER A 102 17.55 -5.37 -2.51
CA SER A 102 17.76 -6.60 -1.74
C SER A 102 17.29 -7.86 -2.48
N VAL A 103 16.29 -7.73 -3.35
CA VAL A 103 15.76 -8.78 -4.22
C VAL A 103 16.54 -8.83 -5.54
N PHE A 104 16.67 -7.69 -6.20
CA PHE A 104 17.23 -7.61 -7.57
C PHE A 104 18.68 -8.02 -7.68
N LYS A 105 19.51 -7.76 -6.67
CA LYS A 105 20.90 -8.27 -6.64
C LYS A 105 20.98 -9.80 -6.74
N ASN A 106 19.93 -10.50 -6.33
CA ASN A 106 19.85 -11.96 -6.36
C ASN A 106 19.28 -12.53 -7.66
N PHE A 107 18.78 -11.71 -8.59
CA PHE A 107 18.12 -12.20 -9.81
C PHE A 107 19.05 -13.00 -10.72
N LYS A 108 20.29 -12.53 -10.94
CA LYS A 108 21.27 -13.22 -11.81
C LYS A 108 21.93 -14.41 -11.14
N THR A 109 22.12 -14.32 -9.83
CA THR A 109 22.78 -15.37 -9.04
C THR A 109 22.06 -15.46 -7.68
N PRO A 110 20.93 -16.21 -7.62
CA PRO A 110 20.15 -16.31 -6.40
C PRO A 110 21.01 -16.85 -5.24
N ALA A 111 20.96 -16.16 -4.10
CA ALA A 111 21.49 -16.74 -2.87
C ALA A 111 20.64 -17.97 -2.51
N PRO A 112 21.25 -19.05 -1.96
CA PRO A 112 20.55 -20.31 -1.72
C PRO A 112 19.32 -20.21 -0.82
N THR A 113 19.29 -19.17 0.03
CA THR A 113 18.23 -18.98 1.04
C THR A 113 17.22 -17.90 0.68
N THR A 114 17.51 -17.04 -0.32
CA THR A 114 16.66 -15.94 -0.72
C THR A 114 15.67 -16.36 -1.80
N GLY A 115 14.40 -16.02 -1.60
CA GLY A 115 13.33 -16.23 -2.56
C GLY A 115 12.47 -14.98 -2.77
N TRP A 116 11.67 -14.99 -3.83
CA TRP A 116 10.74 -13.93 -4.18
C TRP A 116 9.57 -14.43 -5.02
N ILE A 117 8.49 -13.66 -5.00
CA ILE A 117 7.32 -13.80 -5.86
C ILE A 117 6.94 -12.38 -6.30
N LEU A 118 7.04 -12.10 -7.61
CA LEU A 118 6.68 -10.83 -8.22
C LEU A 118 5.39 -11.00 -8.99
N TYR A 119 4.39 -10.18 -8.68
CA TYR A 119 3.08 -10.27 -9.31
C TYR A 119 2.55 -8.89 -9.72
N ASN A 120 1.92 -8.82 -10.90
CA ASN A 120 1.28 -7.62 -11.43
C ASN A 120 0.25 -8.03 -12.47
N ASP A 121 -0.97 -7.49 -12.42
CA ASP A 121 -1.99 -7.77 -13.43
C ASP A 121 -1.65 -7.13 -14.80
N GLU A 122 -0.86 -6.05 -14.81
CA GLU A 122 -0.18 -5.52 -15.98
C GLU A 122 1.32 -5.80 -15.85
N MET A 123 1.80 -6.90 -16.43
CA MET A 123 3.18 -7.33 -16.31
C MET A 123 4.16 -6.37 -17.01
N PRO A 124 5.42 -6.25 -16.53
CA PRO A 124 6.48 -5.57 -17.26
C PRO A 124 6.66 -6.14 -18.66
N GLU A 125 7.04 -5.31 -19.63
CA GLU A 125 7.06 -5.68 -21.05
C GLU A 125 8.00 -6.86 -21.36
N SER A 126 9.14 -6.95 -20.72
CA SER A 126 10.09 -8.07 -20.90
C SER A 126 9.50 -9.43 -20.50
N PHE A 127 8.53 -9.44 -19.59
CA PHE A 127 7.87 -10.67 -19.13
C PHE A 127 6.57 -10.94 -19.89
N SER A 128 5.96 -9.93 -20.53
CA SER A 128 4.68 -10.06 -21.26
C SER A 128 4.79 -10.82 -22.58
N LEU A 129 5.98 -10.89 -23.19
CA LEU A 129 6.21 -11.51 -24.50
C LEU A 129 5.85 -13.01 -24.57
N ASN A 130 5.76 -13.69 -23.43
CA ASN A 130 5.50 -15.13 -23.34
C ASN A 130 4.28 -15.51 -22.47
N LYS A 131 3.53 -14.56 -21.95
CA LYS A 131 2.38 -14.83 -21.08
C LYS A 131 1.17 -14.04 -21.54
N HIS A 132 0.07 -14.74 -21.83
CA HIS A 132 -1.21 -14.09 -22.10
C HIS A 132 -1.77 -13.51 -20.81
N ASP A 133 -1.90 -12.17 -20.75
CA ASP A 133 -2.81 -11.52 -19.85
C ASP A 133 -4.23 -11.73 -20.39
N ASP A 134 -4.98 -12.61 -19.76
CA ASP A 134 -6.37 -12.87 -20.13
C ASP A 134 -7.36 -11.93 -19.40
N GLY A 135 -6.82 -11.01 -18.56
CA GLY A 135 -7.63 -10.06 -17.77
C GLY A 135 -8.56 -10.72 -16.75
N THR A 136 -8.46 -12.04 -16.57
CA THR A 136 -9.36 -12.82 -15.68
C THR A 136 -8.80 -12.95 -14.27
N ARG A 137 -7.51 -12.72 -14.07
CA ARG A 137 -6.85 -12.82 -12.76
C ARG A 137 -7.13 -11.60 -11.89
N GLY A 138 -6.67 -11.65 -10.63
CA GLY A 138 -6.80 -10.58 -9.66
C GLY A 138 -6.22 -9.25 -10.14
N HIS A 139 -6.79 -8.14 -9.67
CA HIS A 139 -6.28 -6.79 -9.91
C HIS A 139 -5.19 -6.46 -8.88
N THR A 140 -4.19 -7.33 -8.77
CA THR A 140 -3.19 -7.32 -7.70
C THR A 140 -1.79 -7.00 -8.21
N LYS A 141 -1.02 -6.24 -7.42
CA LYS A 141 0.35 -5.84 -7.74
C LYS A 141 1.20 -5.83 -6.48
N GLY A 142 2.34 -6.49 -6.52
CA GLY A 142 3.24 -6.49 -5.37
C GLY A 142 4.41 -7.44 -5.46
N VAL A 143 5.12 -7.52 -4.34
CA VAL A 143 6.29 -8.36 -4.14
C VAL A 143 6.22 -9.02 -2.77
N LEU A 144 6.34 -10.34 -2.74
CA LEU A 144 6.71 -11.10 -1.54
C LEU A 144 8.17 -11.53 -1.70
N ALA A 145 9.03 -11.11 -0.80
CA ALA A 145 10.43 -11.56 -0.77
C ALA A 145 10.76 -12.13 0.60
N PHE A 146 11.64 -13.13 0.65
CA PHE A 146 11.94 -13.84 1.88
C PHE A 146 13.35 -14.44 1.89
N ASP A 147 13.85 -14.72 3.09
CA ASP A 147 15.06 -15.50 3.30
C ASP A 147 14.77 -16.63 4.31
N THR A 148 15.05 -17.88 3.90
CA THR A 148 14.71 -19.07 4.68
C THR A 148 15.69 -19.34 5.84
N GLU A 149 16.89 -18.76 5.83
CA GLU A 149 17.86 -18.91 6.90
C GLU A 149 17.60 -17.94 8.05
N SER A 150 17.33 -16.67 7.74
CA SER A 150 16.97 -15.67 8.74
C SER A 150 15.49 -15.69 9.13
N GLU A 151 14.66 -16.44 8.40
CA GLU A 151 13.21 -16.51 8.55
C GLU A 151 12.54 -15.13 8.46
N THR A 152 13.13 -14.20 7.67
CA THR A 152 12.62 -12.85 7.46
C THR A 152 12.05 -12.69 6.06
N ALA A 153 11.10 -11.76 5.92
CA ALA A 153 10.43 -11.47 4.67
C ALA A 153 9.98 -10.00 4.63
N PHE A 154 9.58 -9.53 3.45
CA PHE A 154 8.72 -8.37 3.34
C PHE A 154 7.59 -8.62 2.33
N TRP A 155 6.50 -7.89 2.53
CA TRP A 155 5.44 -7.76 1.56
C TRP A 155 5.30 -6.31 1.12
N LEU A 156 5.57 -6.06 -0.15
CA LEU A 156 5.32 -4.79 -0.82
C LEU A 156 4.03 -4.89 -1.62
N LEU A 157 3.02 -4.11 -1.24
CA LEU A 157 1.81 -3.87 -2.01
C LEU A 157 1.95 -2.52 -2.72
N HIS A 158 1.59 -2.44 -4.00
CA HIS A 158 1.65 -1.20 -4.76
C HIS A 158 0.54 -1.11 -5.81
N SER A 159 0.28 0.09 -6.31
CA SER A 159 -0.75 0.32 -7.32
C SER A 159 -0.19 0.54 -8.75
N TRP A 160 1.14 0.50 -8.94
CA TRP A 160 1.80 0.86 -10.19
C TRP A 160 1.78 -0.27 -11.22
N PRO A 161 1.14 -0.09 -12.41
CA PRO A 161 1.15 -1.08 -13.48
C PRO A 161 2.55 -1.20 -14.10
N LYS A 162 2.89 -2.39 -14.62
CA LYS A 162 4.17 -2.72 -15.27
C LYS A 162 5.43 -2.50 -14.40
N PHE A 163 5.25 -2.41 -13.10
CA PHE A 163 6.30 -2.25 -12.12
C PHE A 163 6.58 -3.62 -11.50
N MET A 164 7.72 -4.07 -11.26
CA MET A 164 9.08 -3.56 -11.40
C MET A 164 9.86 -4.55 -12.25
N GLU A 165 10.82 -4.08 -13.05
CA GLU A 165 11.69 -4.93 -13.85
C GLU A 165 13.14 -4.73 -13.40
N PRO A 166 13.89 -5.84 -13.08
CA PRO A 166 15.30 -5.71 -12.70
C PRO A 166 16.12 -5.16 -13.86
N GLY A 167 16.79 -4.03 -13.61
CA GLY A 167 17.69 -3.42 -14.59
C GLY A 167 17.00 -2.67 -15.73
N ALA A 168 15.66 -2.55 -15.70
CA ALA A 168 14.95 -1.67 -16.62
C ALA A 168 15.20 -0.21 -16.30
N GLU A 169 15.23 0.63 -17.31
CA GLU A 169 15.08 2.06 -17.14
C GLU A 169 13.73 2.34 -16.50
N LYS A 170 13.78 3.17 -15.49
CA LYS A 170 12.70 3.38 -14.54
C LYS A 170 11.51 4.02 -15.23
N ASP A 171 10.40 3.36 -15.11
CA ASP A 171 9.03 3.64 -15.52
C ASP A 171 8.79 4.66 -16.64
N PRO A 172 8.24 4.19 -17.77
CA PRO A 172 7.87 5.06 -18.89
C PRO A 172 6.64 5.96 -18.60
N THR A 173 5.93 5.81 -17.46
CA THR A 173 4.66 6.53 -17.23
C THR A 173 4.54 7.19 -15.86
N PRO A 174 5.25 8.32 -15.60
CA PRO A 174 5.12 9.06 -14.33
C PRO A 174 3.74 9.72 -14.13
N LYS A 175 2.83 9.54 -15.07
CA LYS A 175 1.60 10.32 -15.25
C LYS A 175 0.64 10.31 -14.06
N TYR A 176 0.56 9.20 -13.31
CA TYR A 176 -0.49 9.02 -12.30
C TYR A 176 0.07 8.95 -10.88
N GLY A 177 -0.73 9.38 -9.90
CA GLY A 177 -0.49 9.11 -8.49
C GLY A 177 -0.52 7.61 -8.21
N GLN A 178 0.30 7.15 -7.22
CA GLN A 178 0.42 5.74 -6.85
C GLN A 178 0.70 5.61 -5.36
N THR A 179 0.27 4.51 -4.74
CA THR A 179 0.62 4.17 -3.37
C THR A 179 1.47 2.91 -3.30
N TYR A 180 2.32 2.86 -2.27
CA TYR A 180 3.13 1.72 -1.89
C TYR A 180 3.09 1.55 -0.39
N LEU A 181 2.92 0.33 0.06
CA LEU A 181 3.04 -0.07 1.46
C LEU A 181 3.95 -1.29 1.53
N CYS A 182 5.03 -1.21 2.29
CA CYS A 182 5.91 -2.34 2.54
C CYS A 182 5.92 -2.69 4.02
N ILE A 183 5.74 -3.95 4.35
CA ILE A 183 5.72 -4.46 5.72
C ILE A 183 6.77 -5.55 5.87
N SER A 184 7.64 -5.42 6.87
CA SER A 184 8.57 -6.46 7.28
C SER A 184 7.85 -7.57 8.05
N LEU A 185 8.13 -8.81 7.71
CA LEU A 185 7.42 -9.98 8.19
C LEU A 185 8.42 -11.06 8.64
N ASN A 186 7.94 -11.99 9.45
CA ASN A 186 8.57 -13.30 9.53
C ASN A 186 8.06 -14.21 8.38
N LEU A 187 8.79 -15.28 8.09
CA LEU A 187 8.48 -16.20 7.00
C LEU A 187 7.12 -16.89 7.20
N GLU A 188 6.72 -17.19 8.44
CA GLU A 188 5.43 -17.79 8.76
C GLU A 188 4.26 -16.86 8.36
N THR A 189 4.36 -15.57 8.71
CA THR A 189 3.35 -14.58 8.33
C THR A 189 3.28 -14.39 6.82
N ALA A 190 4.42 -14.36 6.13
CA ALA A 190 4.47 -14.32 4.67
C ALA A 190 3.78 -15.54 4.04
N ASN A 191 3.95 -16.72 4.61
CA ASN A 191 3.26 -17.94 4.15
C ASN A 191 1.74 -17.89 4.38
N LYS A 192 1.25 -17.30 5.48
CA LYS A 192 -0.20 -17.07 5.72
C LYS A 192 -0.79 -16.09 4.69
N ILE A 193 -0.04 -15.05 4.33
CA ILE A 193 -0.44 -14.11 3.26
C ILE A 193 -0.54 -14.86 1.92
N ALA A 194 0.44 -15.71 1.59
CA ALA A 194 0.40 -16.52 0.39
C ALA A 194 -0.82 -17.47 0.35
N ALA A 195 -1.20 -18.07 1.47
CA ALA A 195 -2.41 -18.89 1.57
C ALA A 195 -3.68 -18.08 1.26
N GLN A 196 -3.79 -16.84 1.79
CA GLN A 196 -4.93 -15.99 1.48
C GLN A 196 -4.92 -15.51 0.02
N MET A 197 -3.74 -15.23 -0.55
CA MET A 197 -3.62 -14.89 -1.97
C MET A 197 -4.07 -16.02 -2.88
N LEU A 198 -3.72 -17.27 -2.55
CA LEU A 198 -4.17 -18.47 -3.26
C LEU A 198 -5.70 -18.58 -3.30
N ASN A 199 -6.33 -18.27 -2.17
CA ASN A 199 -7.77 -18.48 -1.99
C ASN A 199 -8.61 -17.31 -2.53
N HIS A 200 -8.10 -16.07 -2.49
CA HIS A 200 -8.92 -14.89 -2.71
C HIS A 200 -8.36 -13.90 -3.73
N GLN A 201 -7.03 -13.67 -3.77
CA GLN A 201 -6.51 -12.55 -4.56
C GLN A 201 -6.19 -12.91 -6.00
N GLU A 202 -5.89 -14.17 -6.29
CA GLU A 202 -5.61 -14.68 -7.65
C GLU A 202 -4.49 -13.90 -8.38
N PRO A 203 -3.31 -13.71 -7.77
CA PRO A 203 -2.28 -12.86 -8.35
C PRO A 203 -1.77 -13.39 -9.69
N GLN A 204 -1.46 -12.49 -10.63
CA GLN A 204 -0.75 -12.81 -11.85
C GLN A 204 0.74 -12.70 -11.60
N ILE A 205 1.38 -13.84 -11.35
CA ILE A 205 2.82 -13.95 -11.09
C ILE A 205 3.59 -13.92 -12.39
N TYR A 206 4.54 -13.00 -12.52
CA TYR A 206 5.38 -12.89 -13.71
C TYR A 206 6.80 -13.41 -13.49
N ASP A 207 7.32 -13.37 -12.25
CA ASP A 207 8.60 -13.96 -11.89
C ASP A 207 8.63 -14.46 -10.45
N HIS A 208 9.38 -15.53 -10.19
CA HIS A 208 9.51 -16.07 -8.82
C HIS A 208 10.76 -16.93 -8.66
N ASN A 209 11.25 -17.03 -7.43
CA ASN A 209 12.20 -18.03 -6.97
C ASN A 209 11.71 -18.62 -5.64
N THR A 210 11.17 -19.84 -5.70
CA THR A 210 10.64 -20.57 -4.51
C THR A 210 11.28 -21.94 -4.36
N ALA A 211 12.38 -22.22 -5.10
CA ALA A 211 13.06 -23.52 -5.13
C ALA A 211 13.65 -23.94 -3.76
N ASN A 212 13.86 -22.99 -2.86
CA ASN A 212 14.36 -23.20 -1.50
C ASN A 212 13.25 -23.46 -0.45
N LEU A 213 12.00 -23.54 -0.88
CA LEU A 213 10.85 -23.84 -0.02
C LEU A 213 10.38 -25.28 -0.22
N PRO A 214 9.79 -25.91 0.83
CA PRO A 214 9.10 -27.18 0.67
C PRO A 214 7.82 -27.00 -0.18
N GLU A 215 7.47 -28.01 -0.97
CA GLU A 215 6.25 -28.01 -1.82
C GLU A 215 4.95 -27.83 -0.99
N THR A 216 5.00 -28.12 0.31
CA THR A 216 3.89 -27.92 1.24
C THR A 216 3.66 -26.47 1.63
N ALA A 217 4.66 -25.59 1.46
CA ALA A 217 4.54 -24.18 1.78
C ALA A 217 3.56 -23.47 0.82
N ASP A 218 2.73 -22.57 1.36
CA ASP A 218 1.77 -21.83 0.54
C ASP A 218 2.44 -20.80 -0.37
N LEU A 219 3.60 -20.27 0.04
CA LEU A 219 4.49 -19.49 -0.84
C LEU A 219 4.91 -20.29 -2.08
N PHE A 220 5.23 -21.59 -1.95
CA PHE A 220 5.54 -22.44 -3.09
C PHE A 220 4.28 -22.70 -3.93
N LYS A 221 3.17 -23.09 -3.29
CA LYS A 221 1.90 -23.38 -3.96
C LYS A 221 1.37 -22.18 -4.74
N LEU A 222 1.59 -20.95 -4.25
CA LEU A 222 1.15 -19.73 -4.91
C LEU A 222 1.74 -19.57 -6.32
N THR A 223 2.93 -20.12 -6.56
CA THR A 223 3.61 -20.09 -7.86
C THR A 223 3.19 -21.21 -8.82
N GLN A 224 2.36 -22.15 -8.35
CA GLN A 224 1.84 -23.25 -9.16
C GLN A 224 0.53 -22.86 -9.87
N PRO A 225 0.10 -23.59 -10.90
CA PRO A 225 -1.19 -23.35 -11.53
C PRO A 225 -2.32 -23.34 -10.50
N LEU A 226 -3.11 -22.27 -10.50
CA LEU A 226 -4.24 -22.11 -9.57
C LEU A 226 -5.28 -23.22 -9.83
N LYS A 227 -5.72 -23.83 -8.74
CA LYS A 227 -6.87 -24.75 -8.72
C LYS A 227 -8.12 -23.99 -8.30
N ASN A 228 -9.29 -24.61 -8.43
CA ASN A 228 -10.60 -24.03 -8.09
C ASN A 228 -10.58 -23.27 -6.76
N HIS A 229 -11.31 -22.15 -6.72
CA HIS A 229 -11.41 -21.30 -5.53
C HIS A 229 -12.27 -21.97 -4.46
N PRO A 230 -11.78 -22.04 -3.21
CA PRO A 230 -12.58 -22.49 -2.10
C PRO A 230 -13.56 -21.40 -1.63
N ASP A 231 -14.63 -21.80 -0.93
CA ASP A 231 -15.39 -20.94 -0.05
C ASP A 231 -14.58 -20.64 1.23
N PRO A 232 -14.71 -19.44 1.80
CA PRO A 232 -15.57 -18.31 1.43
C PRO A 232 -15.01 -17.50 0.26
N LEU A 233 -15.89 -16.78 -0.45
CA LEU A 233 -15.55 -15.96 -1.60
C LEU A 233 -14.80 -14.67 -1.23
N GLY A 234 -14.96 -14.22 0.02
CA GLY A 234 -14.24 -13.10 0.62
C GLY A 234 -13.95 -13.39 2.10
N ASP A 235 -12.81 -12.91 2.60
CA ASP A 235 -12.34 -13.20 3.96
C ASP A 235 -11.42 -12.08 4.50
N SER A 236 -11.21 -12.10 5.81
CA SER A 236 -10.20 -11.28 6.48
C SER A 236 -9.40 -12.10 7.48
N ILE A 237 -8.08 -11.90 7.48
CA ILE A 237 -7.17 -12.52 8.46
C ILE A 237 -6.45 -11.45 9.27
N ASP A 238 -6.27 -11.72 10.56
CA ASP A 238 -5.49 -10.89 11.48
C ASP A 238 -4.04 -11.39 11.53
N LEU A 239 -3.10 -10.48 11.30
CA LEU A 239 -1.67 -10.77 11.25
C LEU A 239 -0.89 -9.71 12.04
N THR A 240 0.39 -9.97 12.26
CA THR A 240 1.33 -9.02 12.84
C THR A 240 2.58 -8.90 11.97
N SER A 241 3.14 -7.70 11.88
CA SER A 241 4.47 -7.47 11.31
C SER A 241 5.57 -8.08 12.20
N ILE A 242 6.81 -8.02 11.76
CA ILE A 242 7.95 -8.48 12.55
C ILE A 242 8.19 -7.61 13.81
N GLY A 243 7.76 -6.35 13.78
CA GLY A 243 7.80 -5.41 14.90
C GLY A 243 6.50 -5.35 15.70
N ASP A 244 5.65 -6.39 15.60
CA ASP A 244 4.38 -6.55 16.32
C ASP A 244 3.29 -5.52 15.96
N MET A 245 3.37 -4.84 14.81
CA MET A 245 2.26 -4.02 14.33
C MET A 245 1.10 -4.93 13.88
N PRO A 246 -0.09 -4.84 14.51
CA PRO A 246 -1.25 -5.61 14.08
C PRO A 246 -1.81 -5.05 12.77
N PHE A 247 -2.15 -5.92 11.82
CA PHE A 247 -2.82 -5.56 10.58
C PHE A 247 -3.79 -6.66 10.13
N LYS A 248 -4.74 -6.28 9.30
CA LYS A 248 -5.68 -7.20 8.65
C LYS A 248 -5.36 -7.29 7.17
N VAL A 249 -5.50 -8.47 6.59
CA VAL A 249 -5.59 -8.62 5.14
C VAL A 249 -7.03 -8.98 4.81
N ILE A 250 -7.71 -8.10 4.12
CA ILE A 250 -9.11 -8.27 3.70
C ILE A 250 -9.07 -8.51 2.19
N ALA A 251 -9.59 -9.63 1.72
CA ALA A 251 -9.49 -10.04 0.33
C ALA A 251 -10.73 -10.75 -0.17
N LYS A 252 -10.94 -10.71 -1.49
CA LYS A 252 -12.02 -11.40 -2.17
C LYS A 252 -11.54 -12.06 -3.46
N ASN A 253 -12.21 -13.09 -3.91
CA ASN A 253 -12.02 -13.67 -5.24
C ASN A 253 -13.01 -13.09 -6.27
N ARG A 254 -12.91 -13.53 -7.52
CA ARG A 254 -13.76 -13.08 -8.64
C ARG A 254 -15.25 -13.44 -8.46
N GLU A 255 -15.56 -14.46 -7.70
CA GLU A 255 -16.93 -14.93 -7.47
C GLU A 255 -17.68 -14.11 -6.41
N TRP A 256 -16.98 -13.25 -5.65
CA TRP A 256 -17.57 -12.36 -4.66
C TRP A 256 -18.69 -11.49 -5.24
N ASN A 257 -18.45 -10.88 -6.40
CA ASN A 257 -19.40 -10.14 -7.23
C ASN A 257 -20.22 -9.03 -6.50
N LYS A 258 -19.67 -8.45 -5.43
CA LYS A 258 -20.24 -7.31 -4.69
C LYS A 258 -19.23 -6.15 -4.64
N ASP A 259 -19.61 -5.03 -4.04
CA ASP A 259 -18.71 -3.89 -3.79
C ASP A 259 -17.70 -4.24 -2.70
N PHE A 260 -16.43 -4.34 -3.07
CA PHE A 260 -15.37 -4.73 -2.14
C PHE A 260 -15.24 -3.78 -0.95
N TRP A 261 -15.27 -2.48 -1.22
CA TRP A 261 -15.07 -1.48 -0.18
C TRP A 261 -16.26 -1.37 0.76
N ASN A 262 -17.46 -1.33 0.21
CA ASN A 262 -18.67 -1.19 0.99
C ASN A 262 -19.07 -2.49 1.68
N ASP A 263 -19.16 -3.60 0.91
CA ASP A 263 -19.81 -4.84 1.36
C ASP A 263 -18.83 -5.82 2.03
N LEU A 264 -17.52 -5.52 2.06
CA LEU A 264 -16.55 -6.33 2.78
C LEU A 264 -15.67 -5.50 3.72
N VAL A 265 -14.98 -4.46 3.21
CA VAL A 265 -14.05 -3.69 4.03
C VAL A 265 -14.78 -2.91 5.12
N GLY A 266 -15.87 -2.21 4.77
CA GLY A 266 -16.71 -1.49 5.74
C GLY A 266 -17.26 -2.41 6.82
N ASP A 267 -17.78 -3.58 6.42
CA ASP A 267 -18.34 -4.57 7.36
C ASP A 267 -17.27 -5.18 8.28
N VAL A 268 -16.06 -5.46 7.77
CA VAL A 268 -14.95 -6.00 8.58
C VAL A 268 -14.43 -4.96 9.57
N LEU A 269 -14.29 -3.70 9.15
CA LEU A 269 -13.78 -2.61 10.00
C LEU A 269 -14.87 -1.98 10.87
N LYS A 270 -16.14 -2.21 10.56
CA LYS A 270 -17.33 -1.68 11.26
C LYS A 270 -17.37 -0.15 11.30
N ASP A 271 -17.06 0.47 10.16
CA ASP A 271 -16.98 1.91 10.03
C ASP A 271 -17.30 2.35 8.59
N ASP A 272 -17.72 3.61 8.42
CA ASP A 272 -17.84 4.26 7.14
C ASP A 272 -16.44 4.54 6.56
N LEU A 273 -16.32 4.63 5.23
CA LEU A 273 -15.05 4.76 4.52
C LEU A 273 -15.03 5.94 3.56
N ASP A 274 -13.95 6.71 3.58
CA ASP A 274 -13.51 7.55 2.46
C ASP A 274 -12.50 6.76 1.64
N VAL A 275 -12.75 6.60 0.34
CA VAL A 275 -11.97 5.71 -0.52
C VAL A 275 -11.48 6.43 -1.77
N GLU A 276 -10.18 6.40 -2.02
CA GLU A 276 -9.55 6.78 -3.27
C GLU A 276 -9.36 5.56 -4.14
N THR A 277 -9.96 5.59 -5.32
CA THR A 277 -9.72 4.59 -6.35
C THR A 277 -9.93 5.20 -7.74
N TRP A 278 -9.16 4.71 -8.71
CA TRP A 278 -9.30 5.14 -10.09
C TRP A 278 -10.62 4.66 -10.72
N ILE A 279 -11.55 5.60 -10.96
CA ILE A 279 -12.88 5.30 -11.43
C ILE A 279 -13.03 5.69 -12.91
N ARG A 280 -13.10 4.69 -13.81
CA ARG A 280 -13.35 4.88 -15.26
C ARG A 280 -14.65 4.27 -15.76
N GLY A 281 -15.42 3.67 -14.92
CA GLY A 281 -16.66 2.98 -15.27
C GLY A 281 -17.81 3.31 -14.32
N PRO A 282 -18.91 2.58 -14.45
CA PRO A 282 -20.03 2.72 -13.52
C PRO A 282 -19.61 2.40 -12.09
N ILE A 283 -19.98 3.29 -11.16
CA ILE A 283 -19.83 3.09 -9.73
C ILE A 283 -20.92 2.11 -9.26
N PRO A 284 -20.62 1.20 -8.29
CA PRO A 284 -21.64 0.34 -7.71
C PRO A 284 -22.79 1.17 -7.13
N PRO A 285 -24.06 0.82 -7.45
CA PRO A 285 -25.22 1.51 -6.89
C PRO A 285 -25.31 1.24 -5.37
N ILE A 286 -25.86 2.20 -4.64
CA ILE A 286 -26.09 2.10 -3.17
C ILE A 286 -26.97 0.88 -2.83
N ALA A 287 -27.95 0.57 -3.68
CA ALA A 287 -28.92 -0.48 -3.46
C ALA A 287 -28.34 -1.91 -3.41
N ASP A 288 -27.09 -2.10 -3.83
CA ASP A 288 -26.40 -3.38 -3.73
C ASP A 288 -25.68 -3.57 -2.36
N SER A 289 -25.64 -2.52 -1.53
CA SER A 289 -25.07 -2.63 -0.19
C SER A 289 -26.19 -3.05 0.78
N ASP A 290 -26.15 -4.29 1.25
CA ASP A 290 -26.87 -4.69 2.46
C ASP A 290 -26.20 -4.05 3.70
N GLY A 291 -25.12 -3.28 3.47
CA GLY A 291 -24.19 -2.76 4.46
C GLY A 291 -24.78 -1.65 5.30
N ILE A 292 -24.53 -1.73 6.60
CA ILE A 292 -24.79 -0.67 7.57
C ILE A 292 -23.86 0.52 7.33
N HIS A 293 -22.68 0.24 6.77
CA HIS A 293 -21.60 1.20 6.54
C HIS A 293 -21.63 1.77 5.12
N LYS A 294 -21.16 3.01 4.98
CA LYS A 294 -21.17 3.75 3.72
C LYS A 294 -19.76 4.01 3.22
N THR A 295 -19.59 3.95 1.91
CA THR A 295 -18.34 4.30 1.25
C THR A 295 -18.51 5.55 0.40
N PHE A 296 -17.66 6.55 0.65
CA PHE A 296 -17.61 7.81 -0.09
C PHE A 296 -16.40 7.82 -1.00
N ASP A 297 -16.58 8.22 -2.27
CA ASP A 297 -15.49 8.30 -3.24
C ASP A 297 -14.76 9.63 -3.14
N ILE A 298 -13.46 9.60 -2.90
CA ILE A 298 -12.59 10.78 -2.93
C ILE A 298 -12.46 11.24 -4.38
N LYS A 299 -12.59 12.56 -4.60
CA LYS A 299 -12.58 13.16 -5.95
C LYS A 299 -11.41 14.11 -6.17
N TYR A 300 -10.75 14.52 -5.10
CA TYR A 300 -9.62 15.42 -5.17
C TYR A 300 -8.67 15.18 -4.00
N ILE A 301 -7.39 15.05 -4.31
CA ILE A 301 -6.32 14.79 -3.36
C ILE A 301 -5.49 16.07 -3.18
N ASN A 302 -5.15 16.42 -1.93
CA ASN A 302 -4.27 17.54 -1.63
C ASN A 302 -3.29 17.16 -0.51
N LEU A 303 -2.02 17.04 -0.84
CA LEU A 303 -0.97 16.64 0.11
C LEU A 303 -0.46 17.79 1.02
N GLY A 304 -1.13 18.96 1.02
CA GLY A 304 -0.76 20.07 1.89
C GLY A 304 -0.66 19.72 3.37
N PHE A 305 -1.48 18.79 3.83
CA PHE A 305 -1.43 18.25 5.20
C PHE A 305 -0.35 17.17 5.41
N MET A 306 0.34 16.78 4.35
CA MET A 306 1.48 15.86 4.35
C MET A 306 2.78 16.58 3.97
N GLY A 307 2.87 17.89 4.24
CA GLY A 307 4.09 18.68 4.01
C GLY A 307 4.48 18.91 2.55
N ALA A 308 3.53 18.76 1.59
CA ALA A 308 3.81 18.92 0.18
C ALA A 308 2.76 19.77 -0.54
N HIS A 309 3.20 20.69 -1.39
CA HIS A 309 2.32 21.58 -2.16
C HIS A 309 1.87 20.92 -3.48
N TRP A 310 1.21 19.77 -3.38
CA TRP A 310 0.71 19.00 -4.53
C TRP A 310 -0.75 18.64 -4.36
N ALA A 311 -1.54 18.88 -5.41
CA ALA A 311 -2.94 18.54 -5.43
C ALA A 311 -3.39 18.15 -6.84
N TRP A 312 -4.30 17.16 -6.96
CA TRP A 312 -4.79 16.66 -8.24
C TRP A 312 -6.15 15.96 -8.11
N PRO A 313 -6.92 15.86 -9.21
CA PRO A 313 -8.17 15.10 -9.23
C PRO A 313 -7.90 13.58 -9.26
N GLU A 314 -8.87 12.77 -8.79
CA GLU A 314 -8.82 11.30 -8.78
C GLU A 314 -8.55 10.70 -10.17
N THR A 315 -8.89 11.43 -11.23
CA THR A 315 -8.63 10.99 -12.62
C THR A 315 -7.13 10.91 -12.97
N ASN A 316 -6.29 11.58 -12.18
CA ASN A 316 -4.84 11.54 -12.27
C ASN A 316 -4.22 10.62 -11.19
N ASP A 317 -5.01 9.75 -10.58
CA ASP A 317 -4.57 8.83 -9.56
C ASP A 317 -4.89 7.37 -9.89
N HIS A 318 -3.95 6.47 -9.65
CA HIS A 318 -4.12 5.03 -9.74
C HIS A 318 -3.98 4.35 -8.36
N ALA A 319 -3.80 5.12 -7.30
CA ALA A 319 -3.80 4.62 -5.93
C ALA A 319 -5.13 3.95 -5.58
N LYS A 320 -5.09 3.02 -4.64
CA LYS A 320 -6.28 2.43 -4.02
C LYS A 320 -6.04 2.40 -2.52
N TRP A 321 -6.67 3.33 -1.86
CA TRP A 321 -6.59 3.41 -0.40
C TRP A 321 -7.90 3.89 0.18
N GLY A 322 -8.10 3.63 1.45
CA GLY A 322 -9.25 4.12 2.20
C GLY A 322 -8.89 4.47 3.62
N VAL A 323 -9.68 5.31 4.22
CA VAL A 323 -9.64 5.64 5.65
C VAL A 323 -11.04 5.54 6.23
N THR A 324 -11.13 5.03 7.44
CA THR A 324 -12.39 5.03 8.19
C THR A 324 -12.69 6.40 8.79
N LEU A 325 -13.96 6.68 9.07
CA LEU A 325 -14.38 8.00 9.56
C LEU A 325 -14.17 8.18 11.06
N HIS A 326 -14.29 7.13 11.85
CA HIS A 326 -14.30 7.21 13.33
C HIS A 326 -13.04 6.61 13.96
N ASP A 327 -12.68 5.40 13.59
CA ASP A 327 -11.48 4.71 14.06
C ASP A 327 -10.31 4.98 13.09
N PRO A 328 -9.03 5.04 13.54
CA PRO A 328 -7.91 5.42 12.68
C PRO A 328 -7.40 4.27 11.79
N TRP A 329 -8.29 3.54 11.11
CA TRP A 329 -7.92 2.53 10.15
C TRP A 329 -7.50 3.15 8.82
N ILE A 330 -6.42 2.63 8.26
CA ILE A 330 -5.93 2.94 6.92
C ILE A 330 -5.94 1.64 6.14
N CYS A 331 -6.45 1.71 4.93
CA CYS A 331 -6.48 0.62 3.97
C CYS A 331 -5.61 0.99 2.77
N VAL A 332 -4.68 0.13 2.38
CA VAL A 332 -3.92 0.24 1.11
C VAL A 332 -4.20 -1.02 0.31
N GLY A 333 -4.72 -0.88 -0.90
CA GLY A 333 -5.30 -2.01 -1.61
C GLY A 333 -5.09 -2.02 -3.12
N ASP A 334 -5.81 -2.93 -3.76
CA ASP A 334 -5.69 -3.26 -5.18
C ASP A 334 -6.96 -2.93 -5.98
N ILE A 335 -8.14 -2.98 -5.35
CA ILE A 335 -9.43 -3.02 -6.03
C ILE A 335 -9.96 -1.61 -6.25
N ASN A 336 -10.25 -1.26 -7.51
CA ASN A 336 -11.01 -0.06 -7.83
C ASN A 336 -12.49 -0.24 -7.47
N ARG A 337 -13.13 0.85 -7.03
CA ARG A 337 -14.56 0.85 -6.75
C ARG A 337 -15.37 1.05 -8.04
N MET A 338 -15.41 -0.01 -8.87
CA MET A 338 -16.14 -0.07 -10.14
C MET A 338 -16.87 -1.41 -10.27
N ILE A 339 -17.99 -1.43 -11.00
CA ILE A 339 -18.77 -2.67 -11.24
C ILE A 339 -17.92 -3.75 -11.90
N SER A 340 -17.04 -3.39 -12.85
CA SER A 340 -16.14 -4.36 -13.51
C SER A 340 -15.16 -5.05 -12.54
N GLN A 341 -14.79 -4.39 -11.45
CA GLN A 341 -13.87 -4.94 -10.45
C GLN A 341 -14.53 -5.93 -9.49
N ARG A 342 -15.86 -6.03 -9.48
CA ARG A 342 -16.59 -7.05 -8.70
C ARG A 342 -16.15 -8.47 -9.08
N LYS A 343 -15.81 -8.68 -10.36
CA LYS A 343 -15.41 -9.97 -10.95
C LYS A 343 -13.90 -10.17 -11.01
N ARG A 344 -13.11 -9.47 -10.20
CA ARG A 344 -11.67 -9.66 -10.09
C ARG A 344 -11.28 -9.97 -8.64
N GLY A 345 -10.32 -10.87 -8.45
CA GLY A 345 -9.68 -11.08 -7.16
C GLY A 345 -8.85 -9.88 -6.72
N GLY A 346 -8.59 -9.75 -5.43
CA GLY A 346 -7.75 -8.72 -4.86
C GLY A 346 -8.11 -8.41 -3.42
N GLY A 347 -7.44 -7.43 -2.83
CA GLY A 347 -7.62 -7.13 -1.41
C GLY A 347 -7.07 -5.78 -0.98
N THR A 348 -7.00 -5.62 0.32
CA THR A 348 -6.39 -4.48 1.00
C THR A 348 -5.70 -4.92 2.29
N ILE A 349 -4.62 -4.22 2.64
CA ILE A 349 -4.02 -4.28 3.97
C ILE A 349 -4.65 -3.16 4.78
N ALA A 350 -5.21 -3.48 5.95
CA ALA A 350 -5.78 -2.50 6.87
C ALA A 350 -5.01 -2.52 8.21
N PHE A 351 -4.57 -1.35 8.67
CA PHE A 351 -3.90 -1.18 9.96
C PHE A 351 -4.26 0.15 10.61
N LYS A 352 -4.08 0.26 11.93
CA LYS A 352 -4.36 1.49 12.67
C LYS A 352 -3.08 2.32 12.81
N ASN A 353 -3.15 3.58 12.36
CA ASN A 353 -2.09 4.57 12.59
C ASN A 353 -2.68 5.98 12.62
N GLN A 354 -2.60 6.65 13.75
CA GLN A 354 -3.25 7.95 13.96
C GLN A 354 -2.67 9.06 13.06
N THR A 355 -1.37 9.07 12.85
CA THR A 355 -0.69 10.13 12.07
C THR A 355 -1.02 10.00 10.59
N LEU A 356 -0.83 8.79 10.04
CA LEU A 356 -1.09 8.54 8.63
C LEU A 356 -2.59 8.66 8.30
N TRP A 357 -3.47 8.15 9.17
CA TRP A 357 -4.91 8.32 9.06
C TRP A 357 -5.31 9.80 9.03
N SER A 358 -4.81 10.60 9.98
CA SER A 358 -5.10 12.04 10.03
C SER A 358 -4.57 12.78 8.79
N GLY A 359 -3.42 12.39 8.26
CA GLY A 359 -2.86 12.92 7.01
C GLY A 359 -3.75 12.62 5.83
N LEU A 360 -4.09 11.35 5.61
CA LEU A 360 -4.92 10.88 4.50
C LEU A 360 -6.35 11.42 4.57
N SER A 361 -7.00 11.42 5.75
CA SER A 361 -8.33 11.99 5.93
C SER A 361 -8.40 13.47 5.55
N LYS A 362 -7.37 14.26 5.92
CA LYS A 362 -7.30 15.69 5.57
C LYS A 362 -6.91 15.93 4.12
N THR A 363 -6.29 14.95 3.48
CA THR A 363 -5.92 14.98 2.06
C THR A 363 -7.15 14.85 1.15
N SER A 364 -8.22 14.24 1.64
CA SER A 364 -9.50 14.04 0.95
C SER A 364 -10.32 15.32 0.96
N LEU A 365 -10.16 16.17 -0.04
CA LEU A 365 -10.82 17.49 -0.07
C LEU A 365 -12.23 17.49 -0.60
N LEU A 366 -12.59 16.49 -1.37
CA LEU A 366 -13.91 16.41 -2.00
C LEU A 366 -14.37 14.96 -2.02
N LEU A 367 -15.47 14.72 -1.33
CA LEU A 367 -16.12 13.43 -1.28
C LEU A 367 -17.37 13.43 -2.14
N ALA A 368 -17.58 12.36 -2.88
CA ALA A 368 -18.81 12.15 -3.59
C ALA A 368 -19.69 11.18 -2.80
N PRO A 369 -20.95 11.54 -2.52
CA PRO A 369 -21.89 10.67 -1.85
C PRO A 369 -22.10 9.37 -2.64
N PRO A 370 -22.45 8.27 -1.99
CA PRO A 370 -22.75 7.02 -2.64
C PRO A 370 -23.78 7.20 -3.75
N GLY A 371 -23.55 6.60 -4.93
CA GLY A 371 -24.53 6.56 -6.04
C GLY A 371 -24.64 7.79 -6.92
N HIS A 372 -23.78 8.82 -6.76
CA HIS A 372 -23.79 9.96 -7.69
C HIS A 372 -23.08 9.62 -9.01
N ASN A 373 -23.38 10.38 -10.07
CA ASN A 373 -22.77 10.19 -11.37
C ASN A 373 -21.49 11.05 -11.54
N ARG A 374 -20.63 10.65 -12.50
CA ARG A 374 -19.33 11.28 -12.76
C ARG A 374 -19.41 12.77 -13.12
N THR A 375 -20.51 13.20 -13.73
CA THR A 375 -20.72 14.59 -14.19
C THR A 375 -20.90 15.55 -13.00
N GLU A 376 -21.60 15.13 -11.96
CA GLU A 376 -21.81 15.92 -10.74
C GLU A 376 -20.49 16.12 -9.95
N ALA A 377 -19.65 15.12 -9.92
CA ALA A 377 -18.32 15.21 -9.30
C ALA A 377 -17.43 16.25 -10.03
N HIS A 378 -17.43 16.30 -11.36
CA HIS A 378 -16.67 17.29 -12.13
C HIS A 378 -17.08 18.73 -11.82
N VAL A 379 -18.38 19.00 -11.66
CA VAL A 379 -18.88 20.34 -11.32
C VAL A 379 -18.42 20.78 -9.93
N LEU A 380 -18.36 19.85 -8.97
CA LEU A 380 -17.87 20.11 -7.63
C LEU A 380 -16.35 20.39 -7.62
N ILE A 381 -15.55 19.62 -8.37
CA ILE A 381 -14.10 19.84 -8.53
C ILE A 381 -13.81 21.22 -9.07
N GLN A 382 -14.52 21.66 -10.14
CA GLN A 382 -14.33 22.99 -10.72
C GLN A 382 -14.63 24.11 -9.71
N LYS A 383 -15.68 23.97 -8.89
CA LYS A 383 -16.00 24.93 -7.83
C LYS A 383 -14.94 24.97 -6.74
N THR A 384 -14.36 23.83 -6.38
CA THR A 384 -13.31 23.73 -5.36
C THR A 384 -11.99 24.37 -5.83
N HIS A 385 -11.62 24.20 -7.10
CA HIS A 385 -10.46 24.89 -7.68
C HIS A 385 -10.56 26.42 -7.58
N HIS A 386 -11.76 27.00 -7.81
CA HIS A 386 -11.97 28.45 -7.64
C HIS A 386 -11.84 28.90 -6.19
N LEU A 387 -12.34 28.13 -5.24
CA LEU A 387 -12.27 28.45 -3.80
C LEU A 387 -10.83 28.40 -3.25
N HIS A 388 -9.97 27.52 -3.76
CA HIS A 388 -8.56 27.43 -3.37
C HIS A 388 -7.67 28.50 -4.03
N ALA A 389 -8.02 28.98 -5.21
CA ALA A 389 -7.33 30.10 -5.85
C ALA A 389 -7.55 31.43 -5.10
N GLU A 390 -8.60 31.54 -4.29
CA GLU A 390 -8.95 32.76 -3.53
C GLU A 390 -8.55 32.68 -2.05
N ALA A 391 -8.02 31.56 -1.55
CA ALA A 391 -7.58 31.46 -0.15
C ALA A 391 -6.24 32.19 0.05
N PRO A 392 -6.14 33.14 0.99
CA PRO A 392 -4.89 33.82 1.26
C PRO A 392 -3.86 32.86 1.85
N PRO A 393 -2.56 33.06 1.59
CA PRO A 393 -1.50 32.25 2.15
C PRO A 393 -1.57 32.30 3.68
N ARG A 394 -1.67 31.14 4.33
CA ARG A 394 -1.65 31.06 5.80
C ARG A 394 -0.26 31.48 6.29
N THR A 395 -0.21 32.55 7.05
CA THR A 395 0.97 32.98 7.80
C THR A 395 1.38 31.88 8.78
N PRO A 396 2.68 31.53 8.89
CA PRO A 396 3.13 30.60 9.91
C PRO A 396 2.78 31.16 11.29
N LEU A 397 2.14 30.37 12.12
CA LEU A 397 2.02 30.66 13.54
C LEU A 397 3.43 30.55 14.15
N VAL A 398 3.90 31.68 14.68
CA VAL A 398 5.15 31.82 15.45
C VAL A 398 5.08 31.00 16.72
#